data_75c102b4b928bd2aa138cabd40d2ef3c
#
_entry.id   75c102b4b928bd2aa138cabd40d2ef3c
#
_cell.length_a   1.000
_cell.length_b   1.000
_cell.length_c   1.000
_cell.angle_alpha   90.00
_cell.angle_beta   90.00
_cell.angle_gamma   90.00
#
_symmetry.space_group_name_H-M   'P 1'
#
loop_
_entity.id
_entity.type
_entity.pdbx_description
1 polymer ?
#
loop_
_entity_poly.entity_id
_entity_poly.type
_entity_poly.pdbx_seq_one_letter_code
_entity_poly.pdbx_strand_id
1 'polypeptide(L)'
;MARMPCALLVGHSFVRRMTEFIERNQEDGSYTHTFGLESTCTVKTIGTGGRTVDKLIKYDLQDIRDTAPNVVILDIGSNDLCDEQSDPDTVALSIIALVEILIKDLKLRCLVLCQVLPRKNQPFTEYNERVWQLNGLLKKAVKGIHGAKFWIDRGLCNPSQNIFTWDGIHLNAAGHQALYRSYRGSILFALN
;
A
#
# COMPACT_ATOMS: atom_id res chain seq x y z
N MET A 1 -8.10 -16.75 26.00
CA MET A 1 -8.45 -15.49 25.29
C MET A 1 -8.01 -15.62 23.85
N ALA A 2 -8.86 -15.26 22.88
CA ALA A 2 -8.44 -15.22 21.47
C ALA A 2 -7.34 -14.16 21.29
N ARG A 3 -6.28 -14.51 20.55
CA ARG A 3 -5.19 -13.58 20.26
C ARG A 3 -5.74 -12.44 19.39
N MET A 4 -5.39 -11.20 19.75
CA MET A 4 -5.75 -10.02 18.94
C MET A 4 -5.18 -10.15 17.52
N PRO A 5 -5.97 -9.91 16.46
CA PRO A 5 -5.49 -10.05 15.08
C PRO A 5 -4.36 -9.04 14.78
N CYS A 6 -3.45 -9.45 13.91
CA CYS A 6 -2.34 -8.62 13.43
C CYS A 6 -2.62 -8.16 12.00
N ALA A 7 -2.64 -6.86 11.78
CA ALA A 7 -2.64 -6.24 10.47
C ALA A 7 -1.21 -5.81 10.11
N LEU A 8 -0.75 -6.13 8.91
CA LEU A 8 0.55 -5.74 8.39
C LEU A 8 0.38 -4.82 7.17
N LEU A 9 0.90 -3.61 7.29
CA LEU A 9 0.99 -2.66 6.18
C LEU A 9 2.36 -2.80 5.52
N VAL A 10 2.38 -3.17 4.25
CA VAL A 10 3.61 -3.47 3.48
C VAL A 10 3.67 -2.60 2.24
N GLY A 11 4.86 -2.06 1.93
CA GLY A 11 5.00 -1.35 0.66
C GLY A 11 6.27 -0.51 0.51
N HIS A 12 6.14 0.48 -0.36
CA HIS A 12 7.24 1.37 -0.75
C HIS A 12 7.35 2.63 0.13
N SER A 13 7.81 3.74 -0.45
CA SER A 13 8.09 4.99 0.27
C SER A 13 6.86 5.59 0.95
N PHE A 14 5.64 5.35 0.50
CA PHE A 14 4.43 5.86 1.17
C PHE A 14 4.24 5.20 2.53
N VAL A 15 4.45 3.89 2.65
CA VAL A 15 4.39 3.18 3.94
C VAL A 15 5.49 3.68 4.87
N ARG A 16 6.74 3.77 4.39
CA ARG A 16 7.86 4.31 5.18
C ARG A 16 7.59 5.73 5.67
N ARG A 17 7.18 6.62 4.76
CA ARG A 17 6.91 8.02 5.09
C ARG A 17 5.68 8.20 5.99
N MET A 18 4.73 7.27 5.94
CA MET A 18 3.61 7.26 6.89
C MET A 18 4.11 7.01 8.32
N THR A 19 5.04 6.08 8.52
CA THR A 19 5.67 5.87 9.82
C THR A 19 6.39 7.14 10.30
N GLU A 20 7.19 7.77 9.45
CA GLU A 20 7.86 9.04 9.76
C GLU A 20 6.88 10.19 10.05
N PHE A 21 5.76 10.25 9.33
CA PHE A 21 4.71 11.24 9.56
C PHE A 21 4.05 11.05 10.93
N ILE A 22 3.73 9.82 11.30
CA ILE A 22 3.17 9.49 12.61
C ILE A 22 4.15 9.90 13.72
N GLU A 23 5.43 9.53 13.62
CA GLU A 23 6.46 9.86 14.60
C GLU A 23 6.60 11.38 14.84
N ARG A 24 6.49 12.19 13.78
CA ARG A 24 6.59 13.64 13.87
C ARG A 24 5.33 14.32 14.41
N ASN A 25 4.19 13.62 14.47
CA ASN A 25 2.89 14.19 14.84
C ASN A 25 2.24 13.42 16.00
N GLN A 26 3.03 12.77 16.86
CA GLN A 26 2.53 12.00 18.01
C GLN A 26 2.07 12.86 19.19
N GLU A 27 2.55 14.10 19.30
CA GLU A 27 2.41 14.92 20.51
C GLU A 27 0.95 15.20 20.90
N ASP A 28 0.05 15.28 19.93
CA ASP A 28 -1.39 15.54 20.18
C ASP A 28 -2.25 14.26 20.22
N GLY A 29 -1.63 13.07 20.04
CA GLY A 29 -2.32 11.79 20.00
C GLY A 29 -3.21 11.55 18.78
N SER A 30 -3.24 12.48 17.82
CA SER A 30 -4.08 12.39 16.61
C SER A 30 -3.64 11.29 15.66
N TYR A 31 -2.35 10.92 15.69
CA TYR A 31 -1.76 9.91 14.80
C TYR A 31 -0.97 8.90 15.62
N THR A 32 -1.34 7.62 15.49
CA THR A 32 -0.67 6.51 16.19
C THR A 32 -0.25 5.44 15.21
N HIS A 33 0.79 4.67 15.55
CA HIS A 33 1.24 3.53 14.73
C HIS A 33 0.19 2.43 14.60
N THR A 34 -0.79 2.41 15.48
CA THR A 34 -1.93 1.50 15.44
C THR A 34 -3.11 2.05 14.64
N PHE A 35 -2.99 3.25 14.07
CA PHE A 35 -4.06 3.95 13.35
C PHE A 35 -5.32 4.14 14.20
N GLY A 36 -5.20 4.26 15.54
CA GLY A 36 -6.32 4.34 16.48
C GLY A 36 -7.14 3.05 16.53
N LEU A 37 -6.49 1.88 16.36
CA LEU A 37 -7.15 0.57 16.33
C LEU A 37 -6.66 -0.35 17.45
N GLU A 38 -6.13 0.20 18.55
CA GLU A 38 -5.52 -0.50 19.67
C GLU A 38 -6.42 -1.56 20.30
N SER A 39 -7.73 -1.30 20.31
CA SER A 39 -8.74 -2.23 20.83
C SER A 39 -9.19 -3.29 19.81
N THR A 40 -8.79 -3.15 18.53
CA THR A 40 -9.27 -3.99 17.42
C THR A 40 -8.21 -4.93 16.91
N CYS A 41 -6.98 -4.44 16.73
CA CYS A 41 -5.86 -5.21 16.18
C CYS A 41 -4.51 -4.62 16.59
N THR A 42 -3.46 -5.42 16.48
CA THR A 42 -2.09 -4.88 16.40
C THR A 42 -1.79 -4.48 14.96
N VAL A 43 -1.06 -3.37 14.76
CA VAL A 43 -0.62 -2.95 13.44
C VAL A 43 0.90 -2.96 13.39
N LYS A 44 1.47 -3.55 12.34
CA LYS A 44 2.89 -3.51 12.02
C LYS A 44 3.08 -2.92 10.64
N THR A 45 4.26 -2.36 10.38
CA THR A 45 4.60 -1.75 9.09
C THR A 45 5.94 -2.27 8.58
N ILE A 46 6.01 -2.59 7.29
CA ILE A 46 7.24 -2.87 6.54
C ILE A 46 7.24 -1.97 5.32
N GLY A 47 7.98 -0.87 5.39
CA GLY A 47 8.01 0.15 4.33
C GLY A 47 9.44 0.54 3.97
N THR A 48 9.80 0.45 2.68
CA THR A 48 11.13 0.82 2.22
C THR A 48 11.06 1.63 0.93
N GLY A 49 11.80 2.75 0.88
CA GLY A 49 11.86 3.59 -0.32
C GLY A 49 12.39 2.82 -1.54
N GLY A 50 11.80 3.08 -2.72
CA GLY A 50 12.24 2.46 -3.96
C GLY A 50 11.92 0.96 -4.10
N ARG A 51 11.05 0.40 -3.26
CA ARG A 51 10.61 -1.00 -3.39
C ARG A 51 9.80 -1.19 -4.66
N THR A 52 10.23 -2.18 -5.44
CA THR A 52 9.48 -2.84 -6.51
C THR A 52 9.00 -4.21 -6.02
N VAL A 53 8.16 -4.88 -6.78
CA VAL A 53 7.70 -6.25 -6.48
C VAL A 53 8.88 -7.19 -6.27
N ASP A 54 9.84 -7.20 -7.18
CA ASP A 54 11.03 -8.07 -7.10
C ASP A 54 11.87 -7.79 -5.84
N LYS A 55 12.08 -6.51 -5.53
CA LYS A 55 12.82 -6.12 -4.31
C LYS A 55 12.06 -6.51 -3.05
N LEU A 56 10.73 -6.40 -3.03
CA LEU A 56 9.92 -6.83 -1.90
C LEU A 56 10.05 -8.34 -1.70
N ILE A 57 9.92 -9.13 -2.75
CA ILE A 57 10.11 -10.59 -2.69
C ILE A 57 11.50 -10.93 -2.17
N LYS A 58 12.53 -10.26 -2.70
CA LYS A 58 13.93 -10.56 -2.37
C LYS A 58 14.31 -10.18 -0.94
N TYR A 59 13.81 -9.07 -0.42
CA TYR A 59 14.33 -8.48 0.81
C TYR A 59 13.36 -8.47 1.97
N ASP A 60 12.03 -8.45 1.71
CA ASP A 60 11.05 -8.26 2.77
C ASP A 60 10.15 -9.49 3.00
N LEU A 61 10.14 -10.46 2.06
CA LEU A 61 9.22 -11.61 2.13
C LEU A 61 9.41 -12.45 3.41
N GLN A 62 10.66 -12.60 3.89
CA GLN A 62 10.93 -13.33 5.12
C GLN A 62 10.39 -12.59 6.34
N ASP A 63 10.61 -11.27 6.43
CA ASP A 63 10.10 -10.44 7.54
C ASP A 63 8.56 -10.43 7.56
N ILE A 64 7.93 -10.44 6.38
CA ILE A 64 6.47 -10.56 6.24
C ILE A 64 6.02 -11.91 6.83
N ARG A 65 6.69 -13.00 6.49
CA ARG A 65 6.40 -14.35 7.03
C ARG A 65 6.58 -14.40 8.55
N ASP A 66 7.66 -13.86 9.07
CA ASP A 66 7.98 -13.85 10.50
C ASP A 66 6.99 -13.00 11.32
N THR A 67 6.38 -12.02 10.67
CA THR A 67 5.30 -11.24 11.29
C THR A 67 4.04 -12.08 11.53
N ALA A 68 3.79 -13.12 10.73
CA ALA A 68 2.61 -13.98 10.77
C ALA A 68 1.29 -13.20 10.86
N PRO A 69 1.01 -12.27 9.93
CA PRO A 69 -0.16 -11.40 10.00
C PRO A 69 -1.46 -12.17 9.70
N ASN A 70 -2.58 -11.66 10.22
CA ASN A 70 -3.91 -12.15 9.85
C ASN A 70 -4.43 -11.49 8.56
N VAL A 71 -4.07 -10.21 8.38
CA VAL A 71 -4.43 -9.43 7.19
C VAL A 71 -3.22 -8.62 6.72
N VAL A 72 -3.12 -8.41 5.40
CA VAL A 72 -2.07 -7.59 4.78
C VAL A 72 -2.71 -6.46 3.99
N ILE A 73 -2.18 -5.25 4.15
CA ILE A 73 -2.45 -4.09 3.31
C ILE A 73 -1.20 -3.88 2.46
N LEU A 74 -1.29 -4.08 1.16
CA LEU A 74 -0.17 -4.03 0.23
C LEU A 74 -0.22 -2.78 -0.63
N ASP A 75 0.79 -1.91 -0.50
CA ASP A 75 0.94 -0.67 -1.27
C ASP A 75 2.22 -0.73 -2.12
N ILE A 76 2.12 -1.21 -3.37
CA ILE A 76 3.23 -1.51 -4.28
C ILE A 76 2.86 -1.20 -5.74
N GLY A 77 3.86 -1.10 -6.62
CA GLY A 77 3.68 -0.95 -8.07
C GLY A 77 4.11 0.40 -8.62
N SER A 78 4.14 1.44 -7.80
CA SER A 78 4.52 2.80 -8.24
C SER A 78 5.96 2.89 -8.75
N ASN A 79 6.89 2.11 -8.17
CA ASN A 79 8.29 2.09 -8.59
C ASN A 79 8.52 1.12 -9.75
N ASP A 80 7.68 0.13 -9.90
CA ASP A 80 7.72 -0.83 -11.01
C ASP A 80 7.42 -0.15 -12.35
N LEU A 81 6.58 0.89 -12.33
CA LEU A 81 6.24 1.71 -13.51
C LEU A 81 7.21 2.86 -13.78
N CYS A 82 8.27 3.08 -12.97
CA CYS A 82 9.16 4.22 -13.15
C CYS A 82 10.10 4.12 -14.35
N ASP A 83 10.28 2.94 -14.90
CA ASP A 83 10.99 2.71 -16.15
C ASP A 83 10.01 2.89 -17.33
N GLU A 84 10.37 3.73 -18.29
CA GLU A 84 9.59 3.97 -19.51
C GLU A 84 9.39 2.71 -20.35
N GLN A 85 10.25 1.71 -20.20
CA GLN A 85 10.11 0.40 -20.85
C GLN A 85 9.17 -0.55 -20.09
N SER A 86 8.74 -0.20 -18.87
CA SER A 86 7.83 -1.04 -18.09
C SER A 86 6.45 -1.09 -18.71
N ASP A 87 5.94 -2.29 -18.90
CA ASP A 87 4.59 -2.54 -19.40
C ASP A 87 3.60 -2.77 -18.25
N PRO A 88 2.49 -2.01 -18.18
CA PRO A 88 1.49 -2.16 -17.12
C PRO A 88 0.92 -3.57 -16.96
N ASP A 89 0.76 -4.33 -18.06
CA ASP A 89 0.27 -5.72 -18.02
C ASP A 89 1.28 -6.64 -17.32
N THR A 90 2.56 -6.50 -17.64
CA THR A 90 3.65 -7.25 -17.00
C THR A 90 3.75 -6.91 -15.51
N VAL A 91 3.66 -5.62 -15.16
CA VAL A 91 3.67 -5.17 -13.76
C VAL A 91 2.44 -5.71 -13.00
N ALA A 92 1.27 -5.70 -13.64
CA ALA A 92 0.06 -6.26 -13.05
C ALA A 92 0.22 -7.76 -12.75
N LEU A 93 0.75 -8.54 -13.69
CA LEU A 93 1.02 -9.98 -13.50
C LEU A 93 1.96 -10.22 -12.32
N SER A 94 3.04 -9.44 -12.20
CA SER A 94 4.00 -9.55 -11.10
C SER A 94 3.36 -9.24 -9.74
N ILE A 95 2.53 -8.18 -9.66
CA ILE A 95 1.80 -7.83 -8.43
C ILE A 95 0.80 -8.92 -8.05
N ILE A 96 0.05 -9.44 -9.01
CA ILE A 96 -0.95 -10.49 -8.77
C ILE A 96 -0.27 -11.78 -8.31
N ALA A 97 0.84 -12.17 -8.91
CA ALA A 97 1.62 -13.32 -8.45
C ALA A 97 2.08 -13.15 -7.00
N LEU A 98 2.55 -11.95 -6.61
CA LEU A 98 2.89 -11.66 -5.22
C LEU A 98 1.68 -11.77 -4.30
N VAL A 99 0.52 -11.24 -4.69
CA VAL A 99 -0.75 -11.34 -3.92
C VAL A 99 -1.11 -12.80 -3.67
N GLU A 100 -1.06 -13.65 -4.68
CA GLU A 100 -1.35 -15.08 -4.57
C GLU A 100 -0.35 -15.81 -3.66
N ILE A 101 0.95 -15.52 -3.80
CA ILE A 101 2.00 -16.05 -2.93
C ILE A 101 1.71 -15.69 -1.46
N LEU A 102 1.46 -14.41 -1.17
CA LEU A 102 1.22 -13.95 0.20
C LEU A 102 -0.02 -14.59 0.80
N ILE A 103 -1.14 -14.67 0.06
CA ILE A 103 -2.38 -15.28 0.55
C ILE A 103 -2.15 -16.76 0.85
N LYS A 104 -1.50 -17.49 -0.07
CA LYS A 104 -1.27 -18.93 0.06
C LYS A 104 -0.30 -19.26 1.19
N ASP A 105 0.86 -18.59 1.22
CA ASP A 105 1.93 -18.88 2.17
C ASP A 105 1.55 -18.51 3.61
N LEU A 106 0.87 -17.38 3.77
CA LEU A 106 0.53 -16.84 5.10
C LEU A 106 -0.85 -17.27 5.58
N LYS A 107 -1.64 -17.93 4.73
CA LYS A 107 -3.04 -18.30 5.02
C LYS A 107 -3.84 -17.08 5.48
N LEU A 108 -3.67 -15.97 4.79
CA LEU A 108 -4.30 -14.70 5.17
C LEU A 108 -5.83 -14.81 5.15
N ARG A 109 -6.45 -14.18 6.13
CA ARG A 109 -7.90 -13.95 6.12
C ARG A 109 -8.28 -13.01 4.96
N CYS A 110 -7.50 -11.95 4.77
CA CYS A 110 -7.70 -10.97 3.70
C CYS A 110 -6.38 -10.28 3.34
N LEU A 111 -6.16 -10.05 2.06
CA LEU A 111 -5.16 -9.13 1.53
C LEU A 111 -5.88 -7.99 0.81
N VAL A 112 -5.57 -6.76 1.21
CA VAL A 112 -6.05 -5.55 0.54
C VAL A 112 -4.92 -4.97 -0.29
N LEU A 113 -5.07 -4.98 -1.61
CA LEU A 113 -4.16 -4.33 -2.55
C LEU A 113 -4.60 -2.88 -2.75
N CYS A 114 -3.76 -1.93 -2.34
CA CYS A 114 -4.01 -0.51 -2.55
C CYS A 114 -3.82 -0.14 -4.02
N GLN A 115 -4.57 0.85 -4.49
CA GLN A 115 -4.34 1.43 -5.81
C GLN A 115 -2.96 2.10 -5.86
N VAL A 116 -2.32 2.10 -7.02
CA VAL A 116 -1.12 2.90 -7.28
C VAL A 116 -1.54 4.35 -7.48
N LEU A 117 -0.92 5.28 -6.73
CA LEU A 117 -1.23 6.70 -6.83
C LEU A 117 -0.55 7.35 -8.02
N PRO A 118 -1.22 8.27 -8.73
CA PRO A 118 -0.60 9.09 -9.76
C PRO A 118 0.41 10.07 -9.16
N ARG A 119 1.30 10.64 -9.97
CA ARG A 119 2.30 11.62 -9.56
C ARG A 119 2.01 12.98 -10.20
N LYS A 120 2.25 14.06 -9.47
CA LYS A 120 2.23 15.42 -10.02
C LYS A 120 3.42 15.61 -10.97
N ASN A 121 4.62 15.21 -10.53
CA ASN A 121 5.82 15.19 -11.38
C ASN A 121 6.05 13.75 -11.86
N GLN A 122 5.73 13.53 -13.12
CA GLN A 122 5.84 12.23 -13.78
C GLN A 122 7.29 11.99 -14.22
N PRO A 123 7.82 10.76 -14.15
CA PRO A 123 9.14 10.44 -14.65
C PRO A 123 9.21 10.51 -16.20
N PHE A 124 8.08 10.30 -16.88
CA PHE A 124 7.86 10.46 -18.32
C PHE A 124 6.38 10.77 -18.59
N THR A 125 6.05 11.26 -19.78
CA THR A 125 4.73 11.85 -20.10
C THR A 125 3.55 10.93 -19.83
N GLU A 126 3.64 9.63 -20.17
CA GLU A 126 2.53 8.67 -20.08
C GLU A 126 2.47 7.93 -18.74
N TYR A 127 3.29 8.29 -17.75
CA TYR A 127 3.35 7.56 -16.48
C TYR A 127 1.98 7.44 -15.79
N ASN A 128 1.24 8.54 -15.66
CA ASN A 128 -0.07 8.51 -15.00
C ASN A 128 -1.12 7.74 -15.80
N GLU A 129 -1.05 7.72 -17.12
CA GLU A 129 -1.91 6.88 -17.96
C GLU A 129 -1.65 5.40 -17.70
N ARG A 130 -0.37 5.01 -17.60
CA ARG A 130 0.02 3.63 -17.23
C ARG A 130 -0.41 3.28 -15.80
N VAL A 131 -0.35 4.23 -14.86
CA VAL A 131 -0.88 4.04 -13.50
C VAL A 131 -2.40 3.72 -13.54
N TRP A 132 -3.18 4.43 -14.35
CA TRP A 132 -4.61 4.18 -14.47
C TRP A 132 -4.90 2.85 -15.16
N GLN A 133 -4.15 2.50 -16.19
CA GLN A 133 -4.23 1.19 -16.85
C GLN A 133 -3.92 0.07 -15.84
N LEU A 134 -2.79 0.17 -15.13
CA LEU A 134 -2.38 -0.80 -14.10
C LEU A 134 -3.47 -0.98 -13.03
N ASN A 135 -4.02 0.12 -12.50
CA ASN A 135 -5.09 0.06 -11.50
C ASN A 135 -6.35 -0.63 -12.04
N GLY A 136 -6.68 -0.42 -13.31
CA GLY A 136 -7.78 -1.11 -13.99
C GLY A 136 -7.58 -2.61 -14.07
N LEU A 137 -6.37 -3.05 -14.46
CA LEU A 137 -5.96 -4.45 -14.53
C LEU A 137 -5.99 -5.12 -13.15
N LEU A 138 -5.37 -4.49 -12.14
CA LEU A 138 -5.33 -4.99 -10.77
C LEU A 138 -6.74 -5.14 -10.18
N LYS A 139 -7.58 -4.11 -10.32
CA LYS A 139 -8.98 -4.13 -9.85
C LYS A 139 -9.80 -5.26 -10.48
N LYS A 140 -9.54 -5.56 -11.76
CA LYS A 140 -10.21 -6.67 -12.47
C LYS A 140 -9.68 -8.01 -11.97
N ALA A 141 -8.36 -8.19 -11.90
CA ALA A 141 -7.72 -9.45 -11.53
C ALA A 141 -8.03 -9.88 -10.10
N VAL A 142 -7.96 -8.95 -9.13
CA VAL A 142 -8.21 -9.22 -7.71
C VAL A 142 -9.62 -9.79 -7.45
N LYS A 143 -10.62 -9.46 -8.29
CA LYS A 143 -11.98 -10.02 -8.15
C LYS A 143 -12.03 -11.54 -8.26
N GLY A 144 -11.09 -12.14 -8.99
CA GLY A 144 -10.99 -13.59 -9.17
C GLY A 144 -10.22 -14.32 -8.05
N ILE A 145 -9.61 -13.58 -7.12
CA ILE A 145 -8.73 -14.15 -6.09
C ILE A 145 -9.46 -14.15 -4.74
N HIS A 146 -9.74 -15.36 -4.23
CA HIS A 146 -10.35 -15.51 -2.93
C HIS A 146 -9.45 -14.93 -1.82
N GLY A 147 -10.01 -14.10 -0.95
CA GLY A 147 -9.24 -13.45 0.12
C GLY A 147 -8.51 -12.17 -0.30
N ALA A 148 -8.53 -11.78 -1.58
CA ALA A 148 -7.98 -10.51 -2.05
C ALA A 148 -9.08 -9.46 -2.27
N LYS A 149 -8.73 -8.21 -2.01
CA LYS A 149 -9.59 -7.03 -2.24
C LYS A 149 -8.77 -5.89 -2.82
N PHE A 150 -9.37 -5.10 -3.72
CA PHE A 150 -8.75 -3.88 -4.25
C PHE A 150 -9.29 -2.65 -3.49
N TRP A 151 -8.38 -1.78 -3.05
CA TRP A 151 -8.71 -0.58 -2.27
C TRP A 151 -8.44 0.69 -3.06
N ILE A 152 -9.41 1.61 -3.04
CA ILE A 152 -9.28 2.93 -3.67
C ILE A 152 -9.01 3.96 -2.58
N ASP A 153 -7.86 4.64 -2.67
CA ASP A 153 -7.46 5.72 -1.77
C ASP A 153 -8.20 7.02 -2.14
N ARG A 154 -9.41 7.17 -1.62
CA ARG A 154 -10.29 8.30 -1.93
C ARG A 154 -9.61 9.62 -1.57
N GLY A 155 -9.67 10.58 -2.51
CA GLY A 155 -9.07 11.91 -2.34
C GLY A 155 -7.57 11.96 -2.69
N LEU A 156 -6.96 10.85 -3.13
CA LEU A 156 -5.55 10.81 -3.54
C LEU A 156 -5.36 10.51 -5.03
N CYS A 157 -6.45 10.37 -5.79
CA CYS A 157 -6.41 9.95 -7.19
C CYS A 157 -6.13 11.09 -8.19
N ASN A 158 -6.20 12.35 -7.75
CA ASN A 158 -6.03 13.50 -8.64
C ASN A 158 -4.64 14.15 -8.45
N PRO A 159 -3.72 14.04 -9.43
CA PRO A 159 -2.38 14.59 -9.33
C PRO A 159 -2.33 16.13 -9.27
N SER A 160 -3.43 16.81 -9.65
CA SER A 160 -3.50 18.28 -9.60
C SER A 160 -3.84 18.82 -8.20
N GLN A 161 -4.18 17.97 -7.24
CA GLN A 161 -4.47 18.40 -5.87
C GLN A 161 -3.21 18.86 -5.14
N ASN A 162 -3.37 19.78 -4.19
CA ASN A 162 -2.29 20.23 -3.33
C ASN A 162 -2.03 19.26 -2.18
N ILE A 163 -1.70 18.01 -2.54
CA ILE A 163 -1.40 16.92 -1.59
C ILE A 163 0.04 16.39 -1.73
N PHE A 164 0.82 16.96 -2.65
CA PHE A 164 2.20 16.57 -2.90
C PHE A 164 3.19 17.54 -2.29
N THR A 165 4.37 17.05 -1.95
CA THR A 165 5.54 17.86 -1.63
C THR A 165 6.07 18.56 -2.91
N TRP A 166 7.08 19.38 -2.77
CA TRP A 166 7.73 20.09 -3.88
C TRP A 166 8.25 19.15 -4.98
N ASP A 167 8.60 17.90 -4.62
CA ASP A 167 9.07 16.90 -5.59
C ASP A 167 7.94 16.35 -6.49
N GLY A 168 6.67 16.61 -6.13
CA GLY A 168 5.51 16.17 -6.90
C GLY A 168 5.31 14.65 -6.94
N ILE A 169 6.02 13.90 -6.09
CA ILE A 169 5.98 12.44 -5.99
C ILE A 169 5.45 12.03 -4.62
N HIS A 170 6.00 12.61 -3.55
CA HIS A 170 5.65 12.26 -2.20
C HIS A 170 4.54 13.18 -1.65
N LEU A 171 3.79 12.66 -0.70
CA LEU A 171 2.69 13.39 -0.09
C LEU A 171 3.20 14.44 0.92
N ASN A 172 2.56 15.59 0.94
CA ASN A 172 2.71 16.61 1.99
C ASN A 172 1.86 16.23 3.24
N ALA A 173 1.77 17.11 4.23
CA ALA A 173 1.01 16.84 5.45
C ALA A 173 -0.47 16.51 5.16
N ALA A 174 -1.15 17.27 4.28
CA ALA A 174 -2.54 17.01 3.91
C ALA A 174 -2.71 15.65 3.19
N GLY A 175 -1.77 15.30 2.31
CA GLY A 175 -1.74 14.02 1.64
C GLY A 175 -1.51 12.86 2.62
N HIS A 176 -0.59 13.01 3.59
CA HIS A 176 -0.39 11.98 4.62
C HIS A 176 -1.61 11.82 5.54
N GLN A 177 -2.32 12.90 5.89
CA GLN A 177 -3.58 12.80 6.65
C GLN A 177 -4.64 12.01 5.89
N ALA A 178 -4.77 12.24 4.57
CA ALA A 178 -5.70 11.49 3.74
C ALA A 178 -5.29 10.01 3.64
N LEU A 179 -4.00 9.72 3.44
CA LEU A 179 -3.47 8.37 3.35
C LEU A 179 -3.59 7.61 4.68
N TYR A 180 -3.36 8.28 5.82
CA TYR A 180 -3.57 7.70 7.16
C TYR A 180 -5.01 7.20 7.33
N ARG A 181 -6.00 8.03 6.96
CA ARG A 181 -7.42 7.65 7.02
C ARG A 181 -7.73 6.51 6.06
N SER A 182 -7.08 6.49 4.88
CA SER A 182 -7.25 5.43 3.89
C SER A 182 -6.70 4.10 4.40
N TYR A 183 -5.48 4.06 4.93
CA TYR A 183 -4.90 2.86 5.52
C TYR A 183 -5.72 2.36 6.72
N ARG A 184 -6.17 3.26 7.61
CA ARG A 184 -7.09 2.90 8.69
C ARG A 184 -8.35 2.22 8.15
N GLY A 185 -8.96 2.81 7.12
CA GLY A 185 -10.16 2.25 6.48
C GLY A 185 -9.91 0.88 5.85
N SER A 186 -8.78 0.70 5.16
CA SER A 186 -8.41 -0.57 4.52
C SER A 186 -8.15 -1.68 5.55
N ILE A 187 -7.53 -1.35 6.70
CA ILE A 187 -7.32 -2.29 7.81
C ILE A 187 -8.67 -2.74 8.38
N LEU A 188 -9.56 -1.81 8.69
CA LEU A 188 -10.90 -2.14 9.20
C LEU A 188 -11.69 -2.99 8.21
N PHE A 189 -11.61 -2.66 6.92
CA PHE A 189 -12.25 -3.43 5.85
C PHE A 189 -11.71 -4.87 5.76
N ALA A 190 -10.39 -5.06 5.93
CA ALA A 190 -9.77 -6.38 5.89
C ALA A 190 -10.15 -7.26 7.10
N LEU A 191 -10.41 -6.65 8.24
CA LEU A 191 -10.77 -7.34 9.48
C LEU A 191 -12.24 -7.75 9.57
N ASN A 192 -13.12 -7.14 8.77
CA ASN A 192 -14.54 -7.47 8.69
C ASN A 192 -14.79 -8.56 7.63
#